data_a7632247b13b9d65674b898d3e8c44a7
#
_entry.id   a7632247b13b9d65674b898d3e8c44a7
#
_cell.length_a   1.000
_cell.length_b   1.000
_cell.length_c   1.000
_cell.angle_alpha   90.00
_cell.angle_beta   90.00
_cell.angle_gamma   90.00
#
_symmetry.space_group_name_H-M   'P 1'
#
loop_
_entity.id
_entity.type
_entity.pdbx_description
1 polymer ?
#
loop_
_entity_poly.entity_id
_entity_poly.type
_entity_poly.pdbx_seq_one_letter_code
_entity_poly.pdbx_strand_id
1 'polypeptide(L)'
;MHTEKSICAVVVTFNRKRLLLNCLDALKIQTRQLSHIVVIDNASTDGTADFLVQHNWTNSDFFTLITLPENMGGAGGFHEGIKYAFEHGFDYIWLMDDDGFPAETCLEKLLPYTTENCYIGPIVIDCEGKEKLSFSLRLPNSLQVLDYYSDIPQSLKIDNQIKDTVLPFNGTLIGRDLVQQMGFPMKEYFIWGDEREYTMRAEAYSANILTVIDALFYHPIASSISELMFFGKLRFNNAHSDLKQYCFCRNTIATFIKHKGFAYVLAFFIKTTWFYAFTQPGFSRLLFAWRAMWHGLTGDFSHHKDYLK
;
A
#
# COMPACT_ATOMS: atom_id res chain seq x y z
N MET A 1 28.25 20.09 8.97
CA MET A 1 28.15 18.62 8.82
C MET A 1 26.69 18.31 8.51
N HIS A 2 26.36 17.86 7.30
CA HIS A 2 25.03 17.31 7.07
C HIS A 2 24.94 16.02 7.87
N THR A 3 24.18 16.01 8.95
CA THR A 3 23.83 14.77 9.64
C THR A 3 23.11 13.88 8.64
N GLU A 4 23.59 12.65 8.51
CA GLU A 4 22.98 11.67 7.62
C GLU A 4 21.54 11.44 8.07
N LYS A 5 20.59 11.53 7.11
CA LYS A 5 19.15 11.36 7.40
C LYS A 5 18.84 9.95 7.88
N SER A 6 18.11 9.87 8.97
CA SER A 6 17.70 8.59 9.58
C SER A 6 16.47 8.01 8.88
N ILE A 7 16.51 6.69 8.61
CA ILE A 7 15.47 5.99 7.86
C ILE A 7 15.02 4.75 8.63
N CYS A 8 13.72 4.67 8.92
CA CYS A 8 13.11 3.49 9.52
C CYS A 8 12.30 2.73 8.45
N ALA A 9 12.62 1.46 8.22
CA ALA A 9 11.75 0.58 7.45
C ALA A 9 10.62 0.05 8.34
N VAL A 10 9.39 0.12 7.83
CA VAL A 10 8.19 -0.42 8.45
C VAL A 10 7.71 -1.58 7.61
N VAL A 11 7.68 -2.78 8.19
CA VAL A 11 7.18 -4.00 7.55
C VAL A 11 5.96 -4.50 8.29
N VAL A 12 4.85 -4.72 7.59
CA VAL A 12 3.62 -5.28 8.17
C VAL A 12 3.50 -6.74 7.79
N THR A 13 3.23 -7.62 8.75
CA THR A 13 3.10 -9.07 8.52
C THR A 13 1.88 -9.67 9.20
N PHE A 14 1.34 -10.75 8.62
CA PHE A 14 0.33 -11.60 9.23
C PHE A 14 0.40 -13.03 8.69
N ASN A 15 0.83 -13.99 9.52
CA ASN A 15 0.91 -15.42 9.19
C ASN A 15 1.74 -15.74 7.92
N ARG A 16 2.87 -15.04 7.72
CA ARG A 16 3.73 -15.16 6.54
C ARG A 16 5.24 -15.13 6.89
N LYS A 17 5.63 -15.76 8.00
CA LYS A 17 6.99 -15.70 8.55
C LYS A 17 8.13 -15.95 7.56
N ARG A 18 7.93 -16.80 6.51
CA ARG A 18 8.97 -17.07 5.50
C ARG A 18 9.13 -15.92 4.50
N LEU A 19 8.01 -15.30 4.07
CA LEU A 19 8.04 -14.13 3.21
C LEU A 19 8.65 -12.95 3.94
N LEU A 20 8.25 -12.74 5.21
CA LEU A 20 8.84 -11.74 6.08
C LEU A 20 10.36 -11.88 6.17
N LEU A 21 10.88 -13.10 6.34
CA LEU A 21 12.34 -13.31 6.41
C LEU A 21 13.04 -12.84 5.13
N ASN A 22 12.50 -13.18 3.95
CA ASN A 22 13.05 -12.74 2.67
C ASN A 22 13.07 -11.21 2.54
N CYS A 23 11.99 -10.56 2.98
CA CYS A 23 11.89 -9.09 3.01
C CYS A 23 12.97 -8.50 3.93
N LEU A 24 13.11 -9.02 5.15
CA LEU A 24 14.07 -8.55 6.12
C LEU A 24 15.52 -8.74 5.65
N ASP A 25 15.83 -9.89 5.04
CA ASP A 25 17.16 -10.17 4.49
C ASP A 25 17.51 -9.18 3.37
N ALA A 26 16.56 -8.82 2.51
CA ALA A 26 16.75 -7.80 1.48
C ALA A 26 16.94 -6.39 2.06
N LEU A 27 16.28 -6.07 3.18
CA LEU A 27 16.48 -4.80 3.89
C LEU A 27 17.87 -4.72 4.52
N LYS A 28 18.40 -5.82 5.00
CA LYS A 28 19.73 -5.89 5.64
C LYS A 28 20.89 -5.63 4.68
N ILE A 29 20.72 -5.99 3.41
CA ILE A 29 21.78 -5.87 2.38
C ILE A 29 21.67 -4.59 1.55
N GLN A 30 20.79 -3.65 1.90
CA GLN A 30 20.69 -2.38 1.18
C GLN A 30 22.04 -1.65 1.17
N THR A 31 22.45 -1.15 -0.02
CA THR A 31 23.69 -0.34 -0.19
C THR A 31 23.66 0.92 0.67
N ARG A 32 22.49 1.53 0.81
CA ARG A 32 22.22 2.59 1.80
C ARG A 32 21.65 1.96 3.06
N GLN A 33 22.43 1.94 4.12
CA GLN A 33 22.05 1.33 5.39
C GLN A 33 20.85 2.05 6.03
N LEU A 34 19.93 1.25 6.56
CA LEU A 34 18.79 1.73 7.36
C LEU A 34 19.26 2.11 8.75
N SER A 35 18.57 3.05 9.40
CA SER A 35 18.79 3.36 10.81
C SER A 35 18.03 2.39 11.71
N HIS A 36 16.90 1.87 11.27
CA HIS A 36 16.08 0.94 12.04
C HIS A 36 15.11 0.16 11.13
N ILE A 37 14.69 -1.03 11.60
CA ILE A 37 13.60 -1.80 11.03
C ILE A 37 12.57 -2.07 12.15
N VAL A 38 11.32 -1.69 11.92
CA VAL A 38 10.20 -2.09 12.76
C VAL A 38 9.29 -3.05 12.01
N VAL A 39 9.05 -4.20 12.59
CA VAL A 39 8.06 -5.17 12.10
C VAL A 39 6.81 -5.06 12.95
N ILE A 40 5.67 -4.86 12.30
CA ILE A 40 4.35 -4.92 12.93
C ILE A 40 3.74 -6.28 12.62
N ASP A 41 3.70 -7.13 13.60
CA ASP A 41 3.05 -8.43 13.54
C ASP A 41 1.58 -8.29 13.94
N ASN A 42 0.69 -8.46 12.97
CA ASN A 42 -0.76 -8.35 13.14
C ASN A 42 -1.38 -9.54 13.89
N ALA A 43 -0.81 -9.93 15.04
CA ALA A 43 -1.24 -11.07 15.84
C ALA A 43 -1.13 -12.41 15.07
N SER A 44 0.02 -12.69 14.48
CA SER A 44 0.29 -13.96 13.79
C SER A 44 0.20 -15.16 14.75
N THR A 45 -0.31 -16.26 14.24
CA THR A 45 -0.47 -17.54 14.94
C THR A 45 0.43 -18.65 14.40
N ASP A 46 1.23 -18.35 13.38
CA ASP A 46 2.14 -19.29 12.71
C ASP A 46 3.53 -19.43 13.40
N GLY A 47 3.73 -18.76 14.54
CA GLY A 47 5.01 -18.74 15.27
C GLY A 47 6.01 -17.75 14.68
N THR A 48 5.55 -16.63 14.09
CA THR A 48 6.41 -15.58 13.52
C THR A 48 7.43 -15.05 14.51
N ALA A 49 7.04 -14.74 15.75
CA ALA A 49 7.96 -14.21 16.76
C ALA A 49 9.12 -15.20 17.09
N ASP A 50 8.79 -16.45 17.35
CA ASP A 50 9.80 -17.49 17.64
C ASP A 50 10.70 -17.73 16.43
N PHE A 51 10.15 -17.68 15.22
CA PHE A 51 10.89 -17.83 13.98
C PHE A 51 11.92 -16.70 13.79
N LEU A 52 11.59 -15.46 14.12
CA LEU A 52 12.52 -14.33 14.08
C LEU A 52 13.63 -14.45 15.13
N VAL A 53 13.31 -14.96 16.35
CA VAL A 53 14.32 -15.27 17.38
C VAL A 53 15.31 -16.31 16.84
N GLN A 54 14.83 -17.41 16.24
CA GLN A 54 15.68 -18.48 15.70
C GLN A 54 16.61 -17.99 14.57
N HIS A 55 16.22 -16.94 13.83
CA HIS A 55 17.02 -16.33 12.77
C HIS A 55 17.84 -15.10 13.26
N ASN A 56 17.96 -14.90 14.57
CA ASN A 56 18.77 -13.84 15.22
C ASN A 56 18.35 -12.40 14.85
N TRP A 57 17.08 -12.17 14.52
CA TRP A 57 16.58 -10.82 14.22
C TRP A 57 16.31 -10.00 15.49
N THR A 58 15.89 -10.62 16.58
CA THR A 58 15.43 -9.93 17.80
C THR A 58 16.57 -9.49 18.74
N ASN A 59 17.81 -9.83 18.45
CA ASN A 59 18.99 -9.54 19.29
C ASN A 59 19.76 -8.28 18.86
N SER A 60 19.10 -7.33 18.21
CA SER A 60 19.76 -6.15 17.63
C SER A 60 19.01 -4.87 17.98
N ASP A 61 19.72 -3.83 18.40
CA ASP A 61 19.18 -2.47 18.59
C ASP A 61 18.66 -1.83 17.28
N PHE A 62 19.00 -2.45 16.16
CA PHE A 62 18.58 -2.06 14.81
C PHE A 62 17.17 -2.57 14.44
N PHE A 63 16.55 -3.40 15.27
CA PHE A 63 15.31 -4.10 14.96
C PHE A 63 14.31 -4.06 16.12
N THR A 64 13.04 -3.82 15.81
CA THR A 64 11.94 -3.91 16.77
C THR A 64 10.81 -4.76 16.20
N LEU A 65 10.33 -5.72 16.97
CA LEU A 65 9.08 -6.46 16.69
C LEU A 65 7.97 -5.93 17.60
N ILE A 66 6.87 -5.49 17.00
CA ILE A 66 5.66 -5.10 17.73
C ILE A 66 4.54 -6.08 17.34
N THR A 67 4.13 -6.92 18.27
CA THR A 67 2.99 -7.83 18.08
C THR A 67 1.72 -7.14 18.57
N LEU A 68 0.75 -6.97 17.67
CA LEU A 68 -0.54 -6.39 17.99
C LEU A 68 -1.41 -7.38 18.78
N PRO A 69 -2.33 -6.90 19.62
CA PRO A 69 -3.19 -7.78 20.42
C PRO A 69 -4.25 -8.52 19.59
N GLU A 70 -4.62 -7.98 18.44
CA GLU A 70 -5.54 -8.58 17.47
C GLU A 70 -5.12 -8.20 16.04
N ASN A 71 -5.61 -8.95 15.05
CA ASN A 71 -5.40 -8.59 13.65
C ASN A 71 -6.21 -7.33 13.30
N MET A 72 -5.51 -6.23 13.07
CA MET A 72 -6.06 -4.92 12.70
C MET A 72 -6.02 -4.68 11.18
N GLY A 73 -5.68 -5.72 10.39
CA GLY A 73 -5.48 -5.61 8.93
C GLY A 73 -4.24 -4.80 8.55
N GLY A 74 -3.97 -4.70 7.23
CA GLY A 74 -2.84 -3.91 6.73
C GLY A 74 -2.93 -2.45 7.16
N ALA A 75 -4.12 -1.85 7.11
CA ALA A 75 -4.35 -0.46 7.53
C ALA A 75 -3.93 -0.19 8.99
N GLY A 76 -4.29 -1.09 9.90
CA GLY A 76 -3.89 -0.99 11.31
C GLY A 76 -2.39 -1.22 11.50
N GLY A 77 -1.81 -2.18 10.79
CA GLY A 77 -0.38 -2.44 10.81
C GLY A 77 0.44 -1.23 10.37
N PHE A 78 0.11 -0.64 9.23
CA PHE A 78 0.79 0.58 8.75
C PHE A 78 0.54 1.79 9.66
N HIS A 79 -0.66 1.92 10.23
CA HIS A 79 -0.93 2.97 11.22
C HIS A 79 0.06 2.89 12.39
N GLU A 80 0.19 1.73 13.02
CA GLU A 80 1.06 1.56 14.19
C GLU A 80 2.55 1.65 13.83
N GLY A 81 2.96 1.13 12.66
CA GLY A 81 4.34 1.20 12.20
C GLY A 81 4.79 2.62 11.86
N ILE A 82 3.97 3.39 11.14
CA ILE A 82 4.25 4.80 10.81
C ILE A 82 4.27 5.64 12.10
N LYS A 83 3.32 5.38 13.01
CA LYS A 83 3.27 6.03 14.31
C LYS A 83 4.56 5.78 15.11
N TYR A 84 5.00 4.52 15.20
CA TYR A 84 6.26 4.16 15.86
C TYR A 84 7.45 4.93 15.28
N ALA A 85 7.63 4.89 13.96
CA ALA A 85 8.75 5.56 13.30
C ALA A 85 8.70 7.09 13.48
N PHE A 86 7.51 7.69 13.43
CA PHE A 86 7.28 9.11 13.66
C PHE A 86 7.64 9.52 15.11
N GLU A 87 7.14 8.78 16.11
CA GLU A 87 7.37 9.06 17.54
C GLU A 87 8.84 8.89 17.94
N HIS A 88 9.59 8.00 17.26
CA HIS A 88 11.03 7.79 17.47
C HIS A 88 11.92 8.76 16.69
N GLY A 89 11.33 9.68 15.93
CA GLY A 89 12.06 10.81 15.36
C GLY A 89 12.82 10.52 14.07
N PHE A 90 12.51 9.43 13.34
CA PHE A 90 13.15 9.14 12.06
C PHE A 90 12.76 10.16 11.00
N ASP A 91 13.73 10.61 10.18
CA ASP A 91 13.51 11.60 9.12
C ASP A 91 12.64 11.08 7.98
N TYR A 92 12.82 9.80 7.62
CA TYR A 92 12.07 9.11 6.57
C TYR A 92 11.55 7.77 7.07
N ILE A 93 10.38 7.38 6.55
CA ILE A 93 9.69 6.14 6.86
C ILE A 93 9.50 5.35 5.58
N TRP A 94 10.06 4.15 5.49
CA TRP A 94 10.05 3.30 4.30
C TRP A 94 9.09 2.13 4.50
N LEU A 95 7.98 2.12 3.74
CA LEU A 95 6.80 1.27 3.98
C LEU A 95 6.75 0.10 3.01
N MET A 96 6.49 -1.10 3.52
CA MET A 96 6.28 -2.29 2.69
C MET A 96 5.50 -3.40 3.41
N ASP A 97 4.80 -4.23 2.63
CA ASP A 97 4.26 -5.51 3.07
C ASP A 97 5.36 -6.60 3.12
N ASP A 98 5.08 -7.70 3.79
CA ASP A 98 5.99 -8.81 4.01
C ASP A 98 6.22 -9.72 2.79
N ASP A 99 5.39 -9.62 1.74
CA ASP A 99 5.47 -10.43 0.52
C ASP A 99 6.20 -9.76 -0.64
N GLY A 100 6.69 -8.53 -0.42
CA GLY A 100 7.58 -7.83 -1.33
C GLY A 100 8.95 -7.56 -0.71
N PHE A 101 9.94 -7.25 -1.54
CA PHE A 101 11.28 -6.91 -1.10
C PHE A 101 12.00 -5.97 -2.06
N PRO A 102 12.81 -5.03 -1.55
CA PRO A 102 13.56 -4.08 -2.37
C PRO A 102 14.77 -4.73 -3.06
N ALA A 103 15.11 -4.24 -4.27
CA ALA A 103 16.43 -4.49 -4.83
C ALA A 103 17.52 -3.89 -3.94
N GLU A 104 18.73 -4.44 -3.95
CA GLU A 104 19.85 -4.04 -3.07
C GLU A 104 20.16 -2.53 -3.11
N THR A 105 19.97 -1.86 -4.26
CA THR A 105 20.20 -0.43 -4.46
C THR A 105 18.92 0.42 -4.42
N CYS A 106 17.78 -0.17 -4.05
CA CYS A 106 16.49 0.50 -4.14
C CYS A 106 16.46 1.79 -3.31
N LEU A 107 16.83 1.71 -2.03
CA LEU A 107 16.82 2.87 -1.15
C LEU A 107 17.80 3.96 -1.60
N GLU A 108 19.01 3.58 -2.00
CA GLU A 108 20.03 4.51 -2.53
C GLU A 108 19.48 5.32 -3.72
N LYS A 109 18.73 4.69 -4.61
CA LYS A 109 18.13 5.33 -5.79
C LYS A 109 16.92 6.21 -5.47
N LEU A 110 16.20 5.95 -4.39
CA LEU A 110 15.10 6.80 -3.93
C LEU A 110 15.61 8.11 -3.29
N LEU A 111 16.71 8.08 -2.55
CA LEU A 111 17.18 9.19 -1.73
C LEU A 111 17.43 10.51 -2.48
N PRO A 112 17.96 10.53 -3.72
CA PRO A 112 18.15 11.78 -4.47
C PRO A 112 16.86 12.56 -4.73
N TYR A 113 15.69 11.89 -4.65
CA TYR A 113 14.38 12.48 -4.89
C TYR A 113 13.65 12.89 -3.61
N THR A 114 14.27 12.68 -2.45
CA THR A 114 13.66 13.01 -1.15
C THR A 114 13.59 14.50 -0.94
N THR A 115 12.48 14.95 -0.39
CA THR A 115 12.22 16.28 0.13
C THR A 115 11.54 16.13 1.50
N GLU A 116 11.42 17.22 2.25
CA GLU A 116 10.68 17.21 3.52
C GLU A 116 9.22 16.74 3.35
N ASN A 117 8.63 17.05 2.19
CA ASN A 117 7.24 16.70 1.86
C ASN A 117 7.15 15.57 0.82
N CYS A 118 8.06 14.58 0.85
CA CYS A 118 8.09 13.51 -0.14
C CYS A 118 7.14 12.35 0.18
N TYR A 119 6.56 11.81 -0.89
CA TYR A 119 5.80 10.56 -0.91
C TYR A 119 6.20 9.80 -2.18
N ILE A 120 7.33 9.10 -2.14
CA ILE A 120 7.99 8.56 -3.32
C ILE A 120 8.09 7.04 -3.25
N GLY A 121 8.14 6.37 -4.39
CA GLY A 121 8.23 4.92 -4.43
C GLY A 121 9.03 4.41 -5.62
N PRO A 122 9.41 3.12 -5.60
CA PRO A 122 10.07 2.44 -6.69
C PRO A 122 9.08 1.99 -7.77
N ILE A 123 9.59 1.53 -8.90
CA ILE A 123 8.86 0.64 -9.79
C ILE A 123 8.73 -0.73 -9.15
N VAL A 124 7.51 -1.27 -9.12
CA VAL A 124 7.21 -2.59 -8.55
C VAL A 124 7.07 -3.63 -9.66
N ILE A 125 7.99 -4.58 -9.69
CA ILE A 125 8.07 -5.62 -10.72
C ILE A 125 7.93 -7.03 -10.15
N ASP A 126 7.59 -7.97 -11.01
CA ASP A 126 7.48 -9.38 -10.68
C ASP A 126 8.78 -9.96 -10.10
N CYS A 127 8.69 -10.66 -9.00
CA CYS A 127 9.82 -11.37 -8.37
C CYS A 127 10.37 -12.54 -9.21
N GLU A 128 9.67 -12.99 -10.26
CA GLU A 128 10.14 -14.02 -11.20
C GLU A 128 11.05 -13.47 -12.31
N GLY A 129 11.35 -12.16 -12.30
CA GLY A 129 12.33 -11.55 -13.24
C GLY A 129 11.83 -11.36 -14.68
N LYS A 130 10.50 -11.36 -14.91
CA LYS A 130 9.90 -11.23 -16.25
C LYS A 130 9.68 -9.79 -16.72
N GLU A 131 10.24 -8.79 -16.03
CA GLU A 131 10.02 -7.35 -16.29
C GLU A 131 8.53 -6.92 -16.31
N LYS A 132 7.63 -7.80 -15.89
CA LYS A 132 6.22 -7.47 -15.76
C LYS A 132 6.01 -6.64 -14.49
N LEU A 133 5.22 -5.59 -14.60
CA LEU A 133 4.82 -4.84 -13.41
C LEU A 133 3.88 -5.71 -12.56
N SER A 134 4.14 -5.79 -11.27
CA SER A 134 3.29 -6.56 -10.34
C SER A 134 1.89 -5.98 -10.26
N PHE A 135 1.78 -4.69 -10.51
CA PHE A 135 0.54 -3.94 -10.64
C PHE A 135 0.61 -3.06 -11.89
N SER A 136 -0.44 -3.12 -12.72
CA SER A 136 -0.51 -2.25 -13.90
C SER A 136 -0.48 -0.78 -13.49
N LEU A 137 0.40 0.02 -14.08
CA LEU A 137 0.59 1.43 -13.79
C LEU A 137 -0.11 2.29 -14.84
N ARG A 138 -1.04 3.14 -14.42
CA ARG A 138 -1.65 4.14 -15.30
C ARG A 138 -0.81 5.42 -15.27
N LEU A 139 -0.39 5.90 -16.43
CA LEU A 139 0.29 7.19 -16.53
C LEU A 139 -0.67 8.35 -16.19
N PRO A 140 -0.21 9.35 -15.42
CA PRO A 140 -1.01 10.53 -15.10
C PRO A 140 -1.51 11.26 -16.34
N ASN A 141 -2.73 11.79 -16.28
CA ASN A 141 -3.36 12.53 -17.38
C ASN A 141 -3.43 11.76 -18.73
N SER A 142 -3.34 10.43 -18.67
CA SER A 142 -3.35 9.54 -19.84
C SER A 142 -4.29 8.37 -19.65
N LEU A 143 -4.75 7.78 -20.76
CA LEU A 143 -5.43 6.49 -20.76
C LEU A 143 -4.45 5.31 -20.86
N GLN A 144 -3.16 5.59 -21.05
CA GLN A 144 -2.13 4.58 -21.19
C GLN A 144 -1.93 3.84 -19.85
N VAL A 145 -1.95 2.53 -19.93
CA VAL A 145 -1.66 1.62 -18.82
C VAL A 145 -0.43 0.82 -19.21
N LEU A 146 0.53 0.76 -18.32
CA LEU A 146 1.77 0.02 -18.48
C LEU A 146 1.66 -1.31 -17.73
N ASP A 147 1.96 -2.41 -18.39
CA ASP A 147 1.97 -3.75 -17.81
C ASP A 147 3.40 -4.32 -17.70
N TYR A 148 4.36 -3.75 -18.42
CA TYR A 148 5.76 -4.16 -18.40
C TYR A 148 6.70 -2.96 -18.18
N TYR A 149 7.85 -3.21 -17.60
CA TYR A 149 8.92 -2.21 -17.45
C TYR A 149 9.38 -1.64 -18.82
N SER A 150 9.39 -2.50 -19.84
CA SER A 150 9.70 -2.11 -21.23
C SER A 150 8.71 -1.10 -21.80
N ASP A 151 7.44 -1.10 -21.36
CA ASP A 151 6.38 -0.20 -21.82
C ASP A 151 6.56 1.25 -21.34
N ILE A 152 7.42 1.48 -20.34
CA ILE A 152 7.72 2.81 -19.84
C ILE A 152 8.35 3.65 -20.96
N PRO A 153 7.76 4.81 -21.33
CA PRO A 153 8.28 5.68 -22.37
C PRO A 153 9.74 6.07 -22.12
N GLN A 154 10.55 6.10 -23.20
CA GLN A 154 11.98 6.41 -23.10
C GLN A 154 12.23 7.81 -22.50
N SER A 155 11.36 8.78 -22.76
CA SER A 155 11.46 10.12 -22.16
C SER A 155 11.39 10.07 -20.62
N LEU A 156 10.47 9.26 -20.07
CA LEU A 156 10.36 9.10 -18.62
C LEU A 156 11.57 8.34 -18.04
N LYS A 157 12.12 7.38 -18.78
CA LYS A 157 13.35 6.66 -18.38
C LYS A 157 14.57 7.59 -18.32
N ILE A 158 14.65 8.57 -19.21
CA ILE A 158 15.72 9.59 -19.19
C ILE A 158 15.56 10.49 -17.96
N ASP A 159 14.33 10.94 -17.67
CA ASP A 159 14.03 11.77 -16.47
C ASP A 159 14.08 10.95 -15.18
N ASN A 160 14.10 9.63 -15.28
CA ASN A 160 14.13 8.65 -14.21
C ASN A 160 12.98 8.80 -13.19
N GLN A 161 11.85 9.40 -13.59
CA GLN A 161 10.72 9.63 -12.69
C GLN A 161 9.37 9.65 -13.42
N ILE A 162 8.33 9.20 -12.73
CA ILE A 162 6.93 9.39 -13.12
C ILE A 162 6.27 10.23 -12.02
N LYS A 163 5.93 11.48 -12.33
CA LYS A 163 5.30 12.42 -11.38
C LYS A 163 3.84 12.07 -11.12
N ASP A 164 3.31 12.52 -9.99
CA ASP A 164 1.90 12.41 -9.59
C ASP A 164 1.38 10.97 -9.57
N THR A 165 2.26 10.00 -9.40
CA THR A 165 1.89 8.60 -9.24
C THR A 165 2.90 7.83 -8.41
N VAL A 166 2.40 6.91 -7.60
CA VAL A 166 3.19 5.99 -6.79
C VAL A 166 2.32 4.77 -6.49
N LEU A 167 2.92 3.60 -6.34
CA LEU A 167 2.26 2.44 -5.79
C LEU A 167 2.48 2.44 -4.27
N PRO A 168 1.48 2.83 -3.46
CA PRO A 168 1.67 3.01 -2.04
C PRO A 168 1.95 1.67 -1.32
N PHE A 169 2.71 1.76 -0.23
CA PHE A 169 3.06 0.65 0.68
C PHE A 169 3.86 -0.51 0.06
N ASN A 170 4.41 -0.30 -1.15
CA ASN A 170 5.32 -1.24 -1.81
C ASN A 170 6.68 -0.59 -2.03
N GLY A 171 7.45 -0.42 -0.95
CA GLY A 171 8.71 0.30 -0.97
C GLY A 171 8.54 1.83 -0.98
N THR A 172 7.41 2.34 -0.51
CA THR A 172 7.11 3.78 -0.48
C THR A 172 7.89 4.48 0.65
N LEU A 173 8.63 5.52 0.31
CA LEU A 173 9.40 6.35 1.25
C LEU A 173 8.66 7.68 1.49
N ILE A 174 8.37 7.98 2.76
CA ILE A 174 7.59 9.14 3.18
C ILE A 174 8.44 10.01 4.11
N GLY A 175 8.41 11.34 3.88
CA GLY A 175 9.03 12.31 4.77
C GLY A 175 8.26 12.45 6.09
N ARG A 176 9.01 12.57 7.20
CA ARG A 176 8.43 12.79 8.54
C ARG A 176 7.53 14.03 8.60
N ASP A 177 7.91 15.12 7.94
CA ASP A 177 7.16 16.36 7.97
C ASP A 177 5.81 16.24 7.24
N LEU A 178 5.75 15.42 6.18
CA LEU A 178 4.48 15.07 5.55
C LEU A 178 3.58 14.27 6.51
N VAL A 179 4.13 13.28 7.22
CA VAL A 179 3.37 12.51 8.23
C VAL A 179 2.86 13.42 9.34
N GLN A 180 3.65 14.40 9.78
CA GLN A 180 3.23 15.38 10.78
C GLN A 180 2.01 16.19 10.32
N GLN A 181 1.94 16.53 9.03
CA GLN A 181 0.84 17.31 8.47
C GLN A 181 -0.42 16.48 8.25
N MET A 182 -0.27 15.28 7.68
CA MET A 182 -1.43 14.48 7.27
C MET A 182 -1.87 13.43 8.29
N GLY A 183 -1.08 13.17 9.35
CA GLY A 183 -1.35 12.11 10.34
C GLY A 183 -1.08 10.71 9.80
N PHE A 184 -1.61 9.70 10.48
CA PHE A 184 -1.41 8.29 10.17
C PHE A 184 -2.53 7.72 9.28
N PRO A 185 -2.34 6.57 8.59
CA PRO A 185 -3.39 5.88 7.86
C PRO A 185 -4.63 5.59 8.72
N MET A 186 -5.80 5.53 8.12
CA MET A 186 -7.04 5.21 8.83
C MET A 186 -7.10 3.71 9.15
N LYS A 187 -6.74 3.34 10.39
CA LYS A 187 -6.74 1.93 10.84
C LYS A 187 -8.12 1.26 10.76
N GLU A 188 -9.19 2.05 10.82
CA GLU A 188 -10.57 1.58 10.71
C GLU A 188 -10.90 0.99 9.33
N TYR A 189 -10.07 1.29 8.32
CA TYR A 189 -10.24 0.72 6.97
C TYR A 189 -9.96 -0.77 6.93
N PHE A 190 -9.16 -1.28 7.84
CA PHE A 190 -8.75 -2.67 7.99
C PHE A 190 -7.90 -3.16 6.82
N ILE A 191 -8.48 -3.25 5.62
CA ILE A 191 -7.79 -3.67 4.38
C ILE A 191 -8.44 -3.00 3.17
N TRP A 192 -7.62 -2.71 2.12
CA TRP A 192 -8.05 -2.14 0.85
C TRP A 192 -8.67 -0.74 0.92
N GLY A 193 -8.01 0.18 0.32
CA GLY A 193 -8.41 1.58 0.20
C GLY A 193 -7.76 2.51 1.22
N ASP A 194 -7.11 1.99 2.24
CA ASP A 194 -6.29 2.74 3.18
C ASP A 194 -5.11 3.40 2.47
N GLU A 195 -4.39 2.65 1.64
CA GLU A 195 -3.29 3.13 0.80
C GLU A 195 -3.75 4.23 -0.17
N ARG A 196 -4.94 4.08 -0.74
CA ARG A 196 -5.51 5.08 -1.65
C ARG A 196 -5.95 6.34 -0.91
N GLU A 197 -6.60 6.19 0.25
CA GLU A 197 -7.00 7.33 1.10
C GLU A 197 -5.77 8.11 1.55
N TYR A 198 -4.71 7.40 1.95
CA TYR A 198 -3.49 8.01 2.43
C TYR A 198 -2.74 8.77 1.32
N THR A 199 -2.71 8.23 0.09
CA THR A 199 -2.17 8.92 -1.08
C THR A 199 -2.99 10.17 -1.44
N MET A 200 -4.34 10.10 -1.43
CA MET A 200 -5.18 11.27 -1.67
C MET A 200 -5.02 12.34 -0.59
N ARG A 201 -4.72 11.94 0.64
CA ARG A 201 -4.39 12.87 1.72
C ARG A 201 -3.06 13.55 1.47
N ALA A 202 -2.04 12.80 1.04
CA ALA A 202 -0.74 13.34 0.63
C ALA A 202 -0.90 14.36 -0.52
N GLU A 203 -1.72 14.06 -1.54
CA GLU A 203 -2.07 14.99 -2.62
C GLU A 203 -2.66 16.31 -2.07
N ALA A 204 -3.58 16.21 -1.09
CA ALA A 204 -4.23 17.38 -0.49
C ALA A 204 -3.25 18.28 0.28
N TYR A 205 -2.16 17.73 0.78
CA TYR A 205 -1.04 18.47 1.42
C TYR A 205 0.08 18.81 0.45
N SER A 206 -0.17 18.72 -0.86
CA SER A 206 0.81 19.07 -1.91
C SER A 206 2.13 18.30 -1.78
N ALA A 207 2.05 17.03 -1.41
CA ALA A 207 3.21 16.17 -1.33
C ALA A 207 3.91 16.06 -2.70
N ASN A 208 5.24 15.95 -2.68
CA ASN A 208 6.00 15.56 -3.86
C ASN A 208 5.82 14.06 -4.09
N ILE A 209 4.81 13.72 -4.93
CA ILE A 209 4.46 12.32 -5.25
C ILE A 209 5.15 11.92 -6.55
N LEU A 210 5.98 10.89 -6.51
CA LEU A 210 6.60 10.36 -7.72
C LEU A 210 7.05 8.90 -7.57
N THR A 211 7.16 8.23 -8.72
CA THR A 211 7.81 6.91 -8.84
C THR A 211 9.18 7.09 -9.47
N VAL A 212 10.22 6.55 -8.84
CA VAL A 212 11.60 6.53 -9.33
C VAL A 212 11.79 5.26 -10.17
N ILE A 213 12.15 5.42 -11.45
CA ILE A 213 12.06 4.34 -12.45
C ILE A 213 13.15 3.27 -12.27
N ASP A 214 14.37 3.68 -11.92
CA ASP A 214 15.49 2.76 -11.73
C ASP A 214 15.58 2.18 -10.30
N ALA A 215 14.77 2.69 -9.36
CA ALA A 215 14.56 2.06 -8.08
C ALA A 215 13.57 0.89 -8.26
N LEU A 216 13.99 -0.33 -7.92
CA LEU A 216 13.17 -1.53 -8.13
C LEU A 216 12.76 -2.15 -6.81
N PHE A 217 11.51 -2.59 -6.77
CA PHE A 217 10.93 -3.38 -5.70
C PHE A 217 10.26 -4.62 -6.29
N TYR A 218 10.51 -5.77 -5.71
CA TYR A 218 9.99 -7.06 -6.17
C TYR A 218 8.76 -7.44 -5.37
N HIS A 219 7.68 -7.82 -6.06
CA HIS A 219 6.44 -8.24 -5.43
C HIS A 219 5.76 -9.30 -6.31
N PRO A 220 5.08 -10.30 -5.76
CA PRO A 220 4.29 -11.24 -6.56
C PRO A 220 3.27 -10.51 -7.46
N ILE A 221 3.03 -11.04 -8.66
CA ILE A 221 2.01 -10.47 -9.55
C ILE A 221 0.66 -10.52 -8.83
N ALA A 222 0.03 -9.36 -8.68
CA ALA A 222 -1.32 -9.28 -8.15
C ALA A 222 -2.29 -10.02 -9.10
N SER A 223 -3.00 -11.00 -8.58
CA SER A 223 -4.09 -11.63 -9.33
C SER A 223 -5.11 -10.54 -9.70
N SER A 224 -5.37 -10.38 -11.01
CA SER A 224 -6.35 -9.39 -11.47
C SER A 224 -7.73 -9.79 -10.97
N ILE A 225 -8.25 -8.99 -10.03
CA ILE A 225 -9.64 -9.05 -9.58
C ILE A 225 -10.53 -8.09 -10.36
N SER A 226 -9.97 -7.45 -11.37
CA SER A 226 -10.60 -6.39 -12.14
C SER A 226 -11.32 -7.00 -13.35
N GLU A 227 -12.64 -6.88 -13.37
CA GLU A 227 -13.51 -7.39 -14.42
C GLU A 227 -14.00 -6.27 -15.34
N LEU A 228 -14.12 -6.58 -16.64
CA LEU A 228 -14.62 -5.66 -17.62
C LEU A 228 -16.15 -5.50 -17.50
N MET A 229 -16.64 -4.26 -17.62
CA MET A 229 -18.05 -3.91 -17.63
C MET A 229 -18.34 -2.79 -18.64
N PHE A 230 -19.60 -2.41 -18.84
CA PHE A 230 -20.01 -1.40 -19.81
C PHE A 230 -19.40 -1.67 -21.20
N PHE A 231 -19.64 -2.88 -21.74
CA PHE A 231 -19.13 -3.28 -23.05
C PHE A 231 -17.59 -3.18 -23.18
N GLY A 232 -16.89 -3.50 -22.10
CA GLY A 232 -15.41 -3.47 -22.04
C GLY A 232 -14.79 -2.09 -21.81
N LYS A 233 -15.59 -1.04 -21.64
CA LYS A 233 -15.09 0.35 -21.47
C LYS A 233 -14.65 0.68 -20.04
N LEU A 234 -15.20 -0.02 -19.05
CA LEU A 234 -14.89 0.19 -17.64
C LEU A 234 -14.44 -1.12 -16.99
N ARG A 235 -13.78 -1.01 -15.85
CA ARG A 235 -13.38 -2.14 -15.01
C ARG A 235 -13.96 -1.98 -13.61
N PHE A 236 -14.33 -3.09 -12.98
CA PHE A 236 -14.79 -3.15 -11.61
C PHE A 236 -13.95 -4.18 -10.83
N ASN A 237 -13.49 -3.82 -9.64
CA ASN A 237 -12.79 -4.73 -8.78
C ASN A 237 -13.79 -5.64 -8.06
N ASN A 238 -13.75 -6.93 -8.37
CA ASN A 238 -14.63 -7.95 -7.81
C ASN A 238 -13.78 -8.99 -7.06
N ALA A 239 -13.56 -8.74 -5.77
CA ALA A 239 -12.76 -9.64 -4.94
C ALA A 239 -13.52 -10.93 -4.65
N HIS A 240 -12.81 -12.05 -4.67
CA HIS A 240 -13.39 -13.34 -4.30
C HIS A 240 -13.66 -13.48 -2.79
N SER A 241 -12.96 -12.71 -1.96
CA SER A 241 -13.15 -12.67 -0.50
C SER A 241 -14.24 -11.66 -0.12
N ASP A 242 -15.23 -12.10 0.66
CA ASP A 242 -16.29 -11.23 1.18
C ASP A 242 -15.72 -10.07 2.01
N LEU A 243 -14.72 -10.34 2.84
CA LEU A 243 -14.03 -9.31 3.61
C LEU A 243 -13.43 -8.22 2.71
N LYS A 244 -12.65 -8.62 1.69
CA LYS A 244 -12.02 -7.68 0.77
C LYS A 244 -13.04 -6.88 -0.05
N GLN A 245 -14.08 -7.55 -0.55
CA GLN A 245 -15.14 -6.88 -1.30
C GLN A 245 -15.96 -5.91 -0.44
N TYR A 246 -16.25 -6.30 0.80
CA TYR A 246 -16.91 -5.43 1.77
C TYR A 246 -16.08 -4.18 2.05
N CYS A 247 -14.82 -4.35 2.43
CA CYS A 247 -13.91 -3.24 2.70
C CYS A 247 -13.72 -2.34 1.47
N PHE A 248 -13.57 -2.93 0.27
CA PHE A 248 -13.46 -2.16 -0.97
C PHE A 248 -14.67 -1.25 -1.20
N CYS A 249 -15.89 -1.77 -1.09
CA CYS A 249 -17.10 -0.97 -1.29
C CYS A 249 -17.27 0.10 -0.21
N ARG A 250 -17.08 -0.25 1.07
CA ARG A 250 -17.19 0.66 2.21
C ARG A 250 -16.14 1.77 2.14
N ASN A 251 -14.88 1.40 2.03
CA ASN A 251 -13.75 2.33 2.09
C ASN A 251 -13.73 3.27 0.87
N THR A 252 -14.12 2.79 -0.32
CA THR A 252 -14.22 3.65 -1.51
C THR A 252 -15.24 4.77 -1.30
N ILE A 253 -16.41 4.48 -0.73
CA ILE A 253 -17.43 5.50 -0.44
C ILE A 253 -16.91 6.48 0.61
N ALA A 254 -16.35 5.98 1.72
CA ALA A 254 -15.78 6.83 2.78
C ALA A 254 -14.68 7.76 2.25
N THR A 255 -13.78 7.24 1.41
CA THR A 255 -12.72 8.00 0.76
C THR A 255 -13.29 9.07 -0.20
N PHE A 256 -14.28 8.70 -1.02
CA PHE A 256 -14.84 9.65 -1.99
C PHE A 256 -15.62 10.78 -1.33
N ILE A 257 -16.39 10.50 -0.28
CA ILE A 257 -17.11 11.57 0.42
C ILE A 257 -16.13 12.57 1.06
N LYS A 258 -15.02 12.07 1.57
CA LYS A 258 -14.01 12.87 2.24
C LYS A 258 -13.16 13.71 1.26
N HIS A 259 -12.76 13.15 0.11
CA HIS A 259 -11.74 13.75 -0.75
C HIS A 259 -12.23 14.18 -2.13
N LYS A 260 -13.31 13.61 -2.67
CA LYS A 260 -13.76 13.84 -4.06
C LYS A 260 -15.19 14.39 -4.16
N GLY A 261 -15.98 14.29 -3.09
CA GLY A 261 -17.34 14.79 -3.01
C GLY A 261 -18.42 13.83 -3.55
N PHE A 262 -19.68 14.24 -3.41
CA PHE A 262 -20.85 13.39 -3.60
C PHE A 262 -21.02 12.86 -5.03
N ALA A 263 -20.57 13.60 -6.05
CA ALA A 263 -20.65 13.14 -7.45
C ALA A 263 -19.88 11.82 -7.68
N TYR A 264 -18.71 11.66 -7.05
CA TYR A 264 -17.92 10.43 -7.12
C TYR A 264 -18.56 9.27 -6.35
N VAL A 265 -19.22 9.57 -5.22
CA VAL A 265 -20.03 8.60 -4.47
C VAL A 265 -21.16 8.06 -5.34
N LEU A 266 -21.92 8.95 -5.98
CA LEU A 266 -23.02 8.56 -6.86
C LEU A 266 -22.51 7.75 -8.07
N ALA A 267 -21.41 8.17 -8.70
CA ALA A 267 -20.82 7.45 -9.82
C ALA A 267 -20.37 6.04 -9.42
N PHE A 268 -19.78 5.88 -8.23
CA PHE A 268 -19.39 4.56 -7.73
C PHE A 268 -20.61 3.70 -7.39
N PHE A 269 -21.66 4.29 -6.81
CA PHE A 269 -22.91 3.60 -6.53
C PHE A 269 -23.56 3.08 -7.83
N ILE A 270 -23.66 3.91 -8.87
CA ILE A 270 -24.20 3.51 -10.18
C ILE A 270 -23.33 2.41 -10.79
N LYS A 271 -22.02 2.56 -10.75
CA LYS A 271 -21.05 1.58 -11.27
C LYS A 271 -21.21 0.22 -10.60
N THR A 272 -21.29 0.18 -9.28
CA THR A 272 -21.44 -1.05 -8.49
C THR A 272 -22.80 -1.71 -8.74
N THR A 273 -23.86 -0.90 -8.78
CA THR A 273 -25.23 -1.37 -9.08
C THR A 273 -25.30 -1.99 -10.46
N TRP A 274 -24.74 -1.31 -11.46
CA TRP A 274 -24.68 -1.84 -12.83
C TRP A 274 -23.92 -3.16 -12.88
N PHE A 275 -22.79 -3.27 -12.22
CA PHE A 275 -21.97 -4.48 -12.23
C PHE A 275 -22.77 -5.70 -11.74
N TYR A 276 -23.41 -5.60 -10.57
CA TYR A 276 -24.18 -6.69 -9.98
C TYR A 276 -25.61 -6.86 -10.55
N ALA A 277 -26.10 -5.90 -11.32
CA ALA A 277 -27.38 -6.03 -12.03
C ALA A 277 -27.22 -6.63 -13.43
N PHE A 278 -26.14 -6.31 -14.16
CA PHE A 278 -26.03 -6.60 -15.60
C PHE A 278 -24.74 -7.31 -16.01
N THR A 279 -23.60 -7.08 -15.33
CA THR A 279 -22.32 -7.70 -15.71
C THR A 279 -22.15 -9.06 -15.07
N GLN A 280 -22.33 -9.13 -13.76
CA GLN A 280 -22.39 -10.34 -12.99
C GLN A 280 -23.66 -10.36 -12.13
N PRO A 281 -24.81 -10.70 -12.70
CA PRO A 281 -26.08 -10.62 -12.00
C PRO A 281 -26.11 -11.44 -10.73
N GLY A 282 -26.41 -10.79 -9.60
CA GLY A 282 -26.47 -11.43 -8.30
C GLY A 282 -27.12 -10.53 -7.26
N PHE A 283 -28.42 -10.77 -6.96
CA PHE A 283 -29.17 -9.90 -6.07
C PHE A 283 -28.59 -9.87 -4.64
N SER A 284 -28.15 -11.01 -4.13
CA SER A 284 -27.48 -11.06 -2.81
C SER A 284 -26.17 -10.27 -2.77
N ARG A 285 -25.36 -10.31 -3.84
CA ARG A 285 -24.13 -9.55 -3.98
C ARG A 285 -24.40 -8.05 -4.12
N LEU A 286 -25.47 -7.68 -4.80
CA LEU A 286 -25.91 -6.29 -4.90
C LEU A 286 -26.28 -5.72 -3.53
N LEU A 287 -27.12 -6.44 -2.78
CA LEU A 287 -27.50 -6.01 -1.42
C LEU A 287 -26.30 -5.95 -0.48
N PHE A 288 -25.39 -6.92 -0.57
CA PHE A 288 -24.13 -6.91 0.17
C PHE A 288 -23.28 -5.66 -0.11
N ALA A 289 -23.09 -5.33 -1.39
CA ALA A 289 -22.34 -4.15 -1.80
C ALA A 289 -23.04 -2.84 -1.34
N TRP A 290 -24.36 -2.76 -1.46
CA TRP A 290 -25.13 -1.59 -0.99
C TRP A 290 -25.03 -1.43 0.52
N ARG A 291 -25.10 -2.52 1.31
CA ARG A 291 -24.89 -2.48 2.76
C ARG A 291 -23.49 -1.95 3.10
N ALA A 292 -22.45 -2.46 2.42
CA ALA A 292 -21.09 -1.98 2.62
C ALA A 292 -20.95 -0.48 2.29
N MET A 293 -21.53 -0.04 1.15
CA MET A 293 -21.52 1.37 0.77
C MET A 293 -22.27 2.25 1.76
N TRP A 294 -23.40 1.77 2.30
CA TRP A 294 -24.13 2.47 3.35
C TRP A 294 -23.27 2.69 4.60
N HIS A 295 -22.57 1.64 5.06
CA HIS A 295 -21.64 1.78 6.19
C HIS A 295 -20.50 2.77 5.90
N GLY A 296 -20.02 2.82 4.63
CA GLY A 296 -19.06 3.85 4.22
C GLY A 296 -19.61 5.28 4.26
N LEU A 297 -20.90 5.48 3.93
CA LEU A 297 -21.58 6.77 4.01
C LEU A 297 -21.78 7.22 5.45
N THR A 298 -22.13 6.30 6.34
CA THR A 298 -22.41 6.59 7.75
C THR A 298 -21.16 6.61 8.63
N GLY A 299 -19.98 6.23 8.09
CA GLY A 299 -18.75 6.13 8.87
C GLY A 299 -18.72 4.95 9.84
N ASP A 300 -19.52 3.91 9.58
CA ASP A 300 -19.54 2.69 10.40
C ASP A 300 -18.50 1.69 9.88
N PHE A 301 -17.39 1.57 10.58
CA PHE A 301 -16.28 0.69 10.25
C PHE A 301 -16.26 -0.62 11.05
N SER A 302 -17.27 -0.92 11.87
CA SER A 302 -17.26 -2.07 12.79
C SER A 302 -17.54 -3.42 12.10
N HIS A 303 -18.33 -3.43 11.05
CA HIS A 303 -18.90 -4.65 10.43
C HIS A 303 -17.96 -5.49 9.57
N HIS A 304 -16.70 -5.09 9.34
CA HIS A 304 -15.73 -5.98 8.67
C HIS A 304 -15.48 -7.24 9.50
N LYS A 305 -15.65 -7.17 10.82
CA LYS A 305 -15.49 -8.30 11.75
C LYS A 305 -16.46 -9.46 11.45
N ASP A 306 -17.62 -9.18 10.85
CA ASP A 306 -18.61 -10.20 10.44
C ASP A 306 -18.08 -11.13 9.33
N TYR A 307 -16.99 -10.73 8.64
CA TYR A 307 -16.38 -11.42 7.50
C TYR A 307 -14.97 -11.94 7.80
N LEU A 308 -14.47 -11.78 9.02
CA LEU A 308 -13.23 -12.43 9.47
C LEU A 308 -13.51 -13.94 9.66
N LYS A 309 -12.74 -14.78 8.99
CA LYS A 309 -12.81 -16.24 9.13
C LYS A 309 -11.63 -16.74 9.94
#